data_4818c11e672610b72a2430f5d2974800
#
_entry.id   4818c11e672610b72a2430f5d2974800
#
_cell.length_a   1.000
_cell.length_b   1.000
_cell.length_c   1.000
_cell.angle_alpha   90.00
_cell.angle_beta   90.00
_cell.angle_gamma   90.00
#
_symmetry.space_group_name_H-M   'P 1'
#
loop_
_entity.id
_entity.type
_entity.pdbx_description
1 polymer ?
#
loop_
_entity_poly.entity_id
_entity_poly.type
_entity_poly.pdbx_seq_one_letter_code
_entity_poly.pdbx_strand_id
1 'polypeptide(L)'
;MEAEKWRYYLQPYINTSRHEGFYERDYTDQLDRFLSQKYTRAEKWIRTREFNRAQSNLEEIKSLDPNYKEVQSLLEFSQVEPIYVQALDLLEGNKFREVHDLLQPMLKKYPNQEVLRKLEEQAIERGKYRLGIISDPNIEGSEATMSAALQSAVISLIQKNNDPFLELLDRTNFEMLQQEQEAIINGTTNEAAVTKELLAADAYLKIVMTHVNENEGTLNKQTRRGWERYYVTTKSNEGEQVKKAQYKKVTYKEYTKQNEASYDMQLAMVERSTSRILWSISFHHEDKDEIHYVEFSGTGDLFSGNWRYQNKEHPSDHRKNDSRSMNRLVKANKRIQSTSSMRKDAISALAQKAAAHVNQQKLTKE
;
A
#
# COMPACT_ATOMS: atom_id res chain seq x y z
N MET A 1 -26.97 -24.17 39.45
CA MET A 1 -28.01 -25.22 39.40
C MET A 1 -29.45 -24.65 39.40
N GLU A 2 -29.84 -23.72 40.28
CA GLU A 2 -31.22 -23.17 40.24
C GLU A 2 -31.48 -22.29 39.00
N ALA A 3 -30.57 -21.43 38.60
CA ALA A 3 -30.74 -20.55 37.46
C ALA A 3 -30.91 -21.31 36.11
N GLU A 4 -30.25 -22.43 35.93
CA GLU A 4 -30.39 -23.28 34.73
C GLU A 4 -31.75 -24.00 34.71
N LYS A 5 -32.26 -24.40 35.88
CA LYS A 5 -33.62 -24.95 36.01
C LYS A 5 -34.68 -23.93 35.61
N TRP A 6 -34.52 -22.67 36.06
CA TRP A 6 -35.47 -21.61 35.73
C TRP A 6 -35.48 -21.27 34.23
N ARG A 7 -34.34 -21.27 33.55
CA ARG A 7 -34.25 -21.09 32.08
C ARG A 7 -35.05 -22.20 31.35
N TYR A 8 -34.94 -23.45 31.81
CA TYR A 8 -35.68 -24.55 31.23
C TYR A 8 -37.20 -24.42 31.43
N TYR A 9 -37.64 -23.93 32.59
CA TYR A 9 -39.06 -23.71 32.86
C TYR A 9 -39.66 -22.45 32.24
N LEU A 10 -38.85 -21.39 32.00
CA LEU A 10 -39.31 -20.13 31.39
C LEU A 10 -39.32 -20.18 29.85
N GLN A 11 -38.48 -21.01 29.24
CA GLN A 11 -38.37 -21.10 27.77
C GLN A 11 -39.70 -21.39 27.05
N PRO A 12 -40.57 -22.33 27.57
CA PRO A 12 -41.90 -22.57 26.98
C PRO A 12 -42.83 -21.37 27.05
N TYR A 13 -42.71 -20.52 28.07
CA TYR A 13 -43.56 -19.34 28.26
C TYR A 13 -43.14 -18.17 27.41
N ILE A 14 -41.89 -18.02 27.11
CA ILE A 14 -41.36 -16.99 26.20
C ILE A 14 -41.92 -17.19 24.78
N ASN A 15 -42.19 -18.44 24.38
CA ASN A 15 -42.63 -18.77 23.02
C ASN A 15 -44.17 -18.87 22.87
N THR A 16 -44.95 -18.79 23.96
CA THR A 16 -46.42 -18.88 23.92
C THR A 16 -47.09 -17.61 24.44
N SER A 17 -47.20 -16.61 23.59
CA SER A 17 -47.93 -15.35 23.85
C SER A 17 -49.44 -15.46 23.93
N ARG A 18 -50.01 -16.57 24.44
CA ARG A 18 -51.44 -16.87 24.30
C ARG A 18 -52.21 -17.24 25.55
N HIS A 19 -51.70 -17.07 26.77
CA HIS A 19 -52.48 -17.34 27.97
C HIS A 19 -52.55 -16.14 28.91
N GLU A 20 -53.75 -15.60 28.99
CA GLU A 20 -54.10 -14.35 29.62
C GLU A 20 -53.91 -14.31 31.15
N GLY A 21 -53.41 -13.15 31.61
CA GLY A 21 -53.65 -12.54 32.93
C GLY A 21 -53.01 -13.21 34.16
N PHE A 22 -53.20 -14.50 34.41
CA PHE A 22 -52.71 -15.18 35.64
C PHE A 22 -51.27 -15.65 35.50
N TYR A 23 -50.91 -16.18 34.35
CA TYR A 23 -49.54 -16.63 34.04
C TYR A 23 -48.59 -15.44 33.80
N GLU A 24 -49.06 -14.33 33.37
CA GLU A 24 -48.28 -13.12 33.09
C GLU A 24 -47.65 -12.52 34.36
N ARG A 25 -48.40 -12.46 35.45
CA ARG A 25 -47.88 -11.99 36.77
C ARG A 25 -46.80 -12.95 37.33
N ASP A 26 -47.10 -14.24 37.31
CA ASP A 26 -46.17 -15.25 37.84
C ASP A 26 -44.88 -15.30 37.03
N TYR A 27 -44.98 -15.15 35.69
CA TYR A 27 -43.83 -15.03 34.79
C TYR A 27 -43.01 -13.80 35.10
N THR A 28 -43.64 -12.63 35.23
CA THR A 28 -42.98 -11.36 35.51
C THR A 28 -42.25 -11.39 36.85
N ASP A 29 -42.88 -11.91 37.89
CA ASP A 29 -42.24 -12.05 39.21
C ASP A 29 -41.05 -13.01 39.21
N GLN A 30 -41.15 -14.13 38.49
CA GLN A 30 -40.07 -15.11 38.37
C GLN A 30 -38.91 -14.54 37.51
N LEU A 31 -39.24 -13.85 36.44
CA LEU A 31 -38.23 -13.16 35.59
C LEU A 31 -37.48 -12.12 36.41
N ASP A 32 -38.19 -11.25 37.15
CA ASP A 32 -37.55 -10.21 37.96
C ASP A 32 -36.64 -10.82 39.06
N ARG A 33 -37.07 -11.88 39.72
CA ARG A 33 -36.22 -12.60 40.68
C ARG A 33 -34.96 -13.16 40.01
N PHE A 34 -35.10 -13.74 38.83
CA PHE A 34 -33.96 -14.28 38.06
C PHE A 34 -32.98 -13.20 37.68
N LEU A 35 -33.48 -12.10 37.07
CA LEU A 35 -32.67 -10.95 36.64
C LEU A 35 -31.99 -10.32 37.86
N SER A 36 -32.69 -10.16 39.00
CA SER A 36 -32.15 -9.59 40.24
C SER A 36 -31.00 -10.43 40.80
N GLN A 37 -31.16 -11.76 40.84
CA GLN A 37 -30.08 -12.66 41.29
C GLN A 37 -28.86 -12.63 40.39
N LYS A 38 -29.06 -12.62 39.06
CA LYS A 38 -27.99 -12.53 38.08
C LYS A 38 -27.25 -11.17 38.18
N TYR A 39 -28.00 -10.10 38.35
CA TYR A 39 -27.46 -8.74 38.50
C TYR A 39 -26.59 -8.63 39.77
N THR A 40 -27.09 -9.09 40.92
CA THR A 40 -26.34 -9.07 42.18
C THR A 40 -25.05 -9.91 42.07
N ARG A 41 -25.12 -11.06 41.39
CA ARG A 41 -23.91 -11.87 41.12
C ARG A 41 -22.91 -11.13 40.23
N ALA A 42 -23.40 -10.47 39.19
CA ALA A 42 -22.54 -9.71 38.30
C ALA A 42 -21.85 -8.53 39.04
N GLU A 43 -22.59 -7.78 39.88
CA GLU A 43 -21.99 -6.76 40.75
C GLU A 43 -20.91 -7.32 41.67
N LYS A 44 -21.18 -8.49 42.29
CA LYS A 44 -20.16 -9.15 43.11
C LYS A 44 -18.90 -9.46 42.31
N TRP A 45 -19.05 -10.06 41.11
CA TRP A 45 -17.90 -10.41 40.27
C TRP A 45 -17.14 -9.18 39.75
N ILE A 46 -17.82 -8.08 39.46
CA ILE A 46 -17.16 -6.79 39.17
C ILE A 46 -16.29 -6.33 40.34
N ARG A 47 -16.82 -6.38 41.57
CA ARG A 47 -16.07 -6.00 42.78
C ARG A 47 -14.85 -6.92 43.02
N THR A 48 -14.95 -8.22 42.68
CA THR A 48 -13.84 -9.18 42.80
C THR A 48 -12.96 -9.22 41.55
N ARG A 49 -13.18 -8.34 40.56
CA ARG A 49 -12.46 -8.24 39.28
C ARG A 49 -12.55 -9.50 38.40
N GLU A 50 -13.60 -10.31 38.60
CA GLU A 50 -13.92 -11.46 37.77
C GLU A 50 -14.78 -11.09 36.58
N PHE A 51 -14.26 -10.17 35.74
CA PHE A 51 -14.99 -9.47 34.69
C PHE A 51 -15.63 -10.40 33.65
N ASN A 52 -14.96 -11.47 33.24
CA ASN A 52 -15.52 -12.43 32.29
C ASN A 52 -16.81 -13.11 32.79
N ARG A 53 -16.86 -13.40 34.10
CA ARG A 53 -18.06 -13.95 34.74
C ARG A 53 -19.18 -12.93 34.85
N ALA A 54 -18.82 -11.70 35.15
CA ALA A 54 -19.77 -10.59 35.20
C ALA A 54 -20.39 -10.36 33.80
N GLN A 55 -19.57 -10.30 32.75
CA GLN A 55 -20.03 -10.12 31.37
C GLN A 55 -21.05 -11.18 30.97
N SER A 56 -20.76 -12.45 31.19
CA SER A 56 -21.67 -13.55 30.84
C SER A 56 -23.05 -13.39 31.48
N ASN A 57 -23.13 -12.96 32.76
CA ASN A 57 -24.41 -12.72 33.38
C ASN A 57 -25.10 -11.46 32.88
N LEU A 58 -24.35 -10.40 32.68
CA LEU A 58 -24.91 -9.11 32.15
C LEU A 58 -25.43 -9.26 30.71
N GLU A 59 -24.75 -10.04 29.86
CA GLU A 59 -25.22 -10.37 28.53
C GLU A 59 -26.52 -11.18 28.54
N GLU A 60 -26.64 -12.16 29.49
CA GLU A 60 -27.85 -12.92 29.65
C GLU A 60 -29.00 -12.01 30.12
N ILE A 61 -28.77 -11.12 31.10
CA ILE A 61 -29.77 -10.12 31.52
C ILE A 61 -30.18 -9.26 30.35
N LYS A 62 -29.23 -8.70 29.62
CA LYS A 62 -29.46 -7.81 28.46
C LYS A 62 -30.25 -8.50 27.34
N SER A 63 -30.07 -9.82 27.16
CA SER A 63 -30.83 -10.60 26.17
C SER A 63 -32.30 -10.76 26.52
N LEU A 64 -32.63 -10.75 27.83
CA LEU A 64 -33.97 -10.90 28.35
C LEU A 64 -34.67 -9.55 28.57
N ASP A 65 -33.96 -8.59 29.13
CA ASP A 65 -34.41 -7.21 29.33
C ASP A 65 -33.24 -6.25 29.12
N PRO A 66 -33.16 -5.61 27.94
CA PRO A 66 -32.09 -4.66 27.62
C PRO A 66 -32.03 -3.43 28.53
N ASN A 67 -33.19 -3.09 29.18
CA ASN A 67 -33.33 -1.90 30.01
C ASN A 67 -33.29 -2.22 31.50
N TYR A 68 -32.94 -3.44 31.87
CA TYR A 68 -32.91 -3.84 33.27
C TYR A 68 -31.82 -3.09 34.04
N LYS A 69 -32.23 -2.21 34.97
CA LYS A 69 -31.35 -1.37 35.80
C LYS A 69 -30.20 -0.75 34.95
N GLU A 70 -28.97 -0.86 35.46
CA GLU A 70 -27.76 -0.34 34.82
C GLU A 70 -26.98 -1.42 34.06
N VAL A 71 -27.66 -2.46 33.55
CA VAL A 71 -27.00 -3.59 32.89
C VAL A 71 -26.07 -3.19 31.76
N GLN A 72 -26.48 -2.19 30.97
CA GLN A 72 -25.69 -1.70 29.86
C GLN A 72 -24.39 -1.03 30.32
N SER A 73 -24.47 -0.16 31.35
CA SER A 73 -23.31 0.54 31.91
C SER A 73 -22.34 -0.43 32.61
N LEU A 74 -22.86 -1.42 33.35
CA LEU A 74 -22.05 -2.44 34.00
C LEU A 74 -21.37 -3.38 33.01
N LEU A 75 -22.07 -3.71 31.91
CA LEU A 75 -21.49 -4.51 30.82
C LEU A 75 -20.35 -3.75 30.14
N GLU A 76 -20.56 -2.49 29.82
CA GLU A 76 -19.53 -1.62 29.27
C GLU A 76 -18.35 -1.50 30.23
N PHE A 77 -18.57 -1.21 31.51
CA PHE A 77 -17.53 -1.12 32.52
C PHE A 77 -16.73 -2.45 32.62
N SER A 78 -17.42 -3.59 32.65
CA SER A 78 -16.77 -4.90 32.74
C SER A 78 -15.90 -5.25 31.53
N GLN A 79 -16.14 -4.64 30.37
CA GLN A 79 -15.35 -4.80 29.16
C GLN A 79 -14.20 -3.79 29.09
N VAL A 80 -14.43 -2.57 29.56
CA VAL A 80 -13.46 -1.46 29.48
C VAL A 80 -12.39 -1.55 30.56
N GLU A 81 -12.78 -1.84 31.81
CA GLU A 81 -11.85 -1.80 32.96
C GLU A 81 -10.65 -2.75 32.82
N PRO A 82 -10.79 -4.02 32.39
CA PRO A 82 -9.63 -4.90 32.19
C PRO A 82 -8.66 -4.37 31.15
N ILE A 83 -9.19 -3.81 30.06
CA ILE A 83 -8.40 -3.23 28.96
C ILE A 83 -7.68 -1.96 29.44
N TYR A 84 -8.36 -1.12 30.21
CA TYR A 84 -7.76 0.08 30.80
C TYR A 84 -6.56 -0.26 31.71
N VAL A 85 -6.71 -1.23 32.60
CA VAL A 85 -5.61 -1.66 33.49
C VAL A 85 -4.44 -2.21 32.67
N GLN A 86 -4.71 -3.06 31.68
CA GLN A 86 -3.67 -3.59 30.81
C GLN A 86 -2.95 -2.48 30.02
N ALA A 87 -3.72 -1.49 29.52
CA ALA A 87 -3.16 -0.36 28.80
C ALA A 87 -2.26 0.52 29.68
N LEU A 88 -2.60 0.69 30.97
CA LEU A 88 -1.75 1.38 31.96
C LEU A 88 -0.42 0.65 32.17
N ASP A 89 -0.46 -0.67 32.37
CA ASP A 89 0.76 -1.48 32.52
C ASP A 89 1.67 -1.38 31.28
N LEU A 90 1.08 -1.41 30.08
CA LEU A 90 1.81 -1.24 28.83
C LEU A 90 2.40 0.19 28.70
N LEU A 91 1.65 1.22 29.13
CA LEU A 91 2.11 2.62 29.10
C LEU A 91 3.28 2.86 30.07
N GLU A 92 3.23 2.26 31.25
CA GLU A 92 4.32 2.28 32.22
C GLU A 92 5.56 1.53 31.69
N GLY A 93 5.35 0.45 30.95
CA GLY A 93 6.40 -0.30 30.26
C GLY A 93 6.93 0.37 28.98
N ASN A 94 6.52 1.60 28.66
CA ASN A 94 6.84 2.34 27.42
C ASN A 94 6.46 1.63 26.11
N LYS A 95 5.49 0.72 26.15
CA LYS A 95 5.00 -0.03 24.98
C LYS A 95 3.88 0.71 24.27
N PHE A 96 4.17 1.90 23.79
CA PHE A 96 3.17 2.86 23.32
C PHE A 96 2.31 2.35 22.13
N ARG A 97 2.92 1.63 21.18
CA ARG A 97 2.17 1.04 20.06
C ARG A 97 1.22 -0.06 20.53
N GLU A 98 1.66 -0.89 21.50
CA GLU A 98 0.81 -1.93 22.05
C GLU A 98 -0.40 -1.33 22.78
N VAL A 99 -0.24 -0.17 23.47
CA VAL A 99 -1.35 0.60 24.06
C VAL A 99 -2.36 1.01 22.97
N HIS A 100 -1.89 1.64 21.91
CA HIS A 100 -2.75 2.08 20.81
C HIS A 100 -3.50 0.90 20.16
N ASP A 101 -2.78 -0.17 19.81
CA ASP A 101 -3.35 -1.35 19.18
C ASP A 101 -4.39 -2.04 20.09
N LEU A 102 -4.17 -2.02 21.41
CA LEU A 102 -5.11 -2.55 22.41
C LEU A 102 -6.36 -1.68 22.54
N LEU A 103 -6.21 -0.35 22.52
CA LEU A 103 -7.31 0.58 22.76
C LEU A 103 -8.18 0.82 21.52
N GLN A 104 -7.65 0.76 20.31
CA GLN A 104 -8.38 1.04 19.07
C GLN A 104 -9.68 0.24 18.89
N PRO A 105 -9.73 -1.08 19.11
CA PRO A 105 -10.99 -1.83 19.01
C PRO A 105 -12.02 -1.38 20.04
N MET A 106 -11.57 -1.03 21.24
CA MET A 106 -12.45 -0.58 22.33
C MET A 106 -13.01 0.81 22.06
N LEU A 107 -12.20 1.74 21.56
CA LEU A 107 -12.63 3.08 21.17
C LEU A 107 -13.59 3.07 19.98
N LYS A 108 -13.44 2.12 19.05
CA LYS A 108 -14.42 1.91 17.98
C LYS A 108 -15.76 1.41 18.50
N LYS A 109 -15.73 0.53 19.51
CA LYS A 109 -16.93 -0.02 20.14
C LYS A 109 -17.61 0.98 21.10
N TYR A 110 -16.80 1.73 21.84
CA TYR A 110 -17.23 2.68 22.87
C TYR A 110 -16.59 4.07 22.63
N PRO A 111 -17.07 4.82 21.63
CA PRO A 111 -16.42 6.07 21.19
C PRO A 111 -16.46 7.19 22.24
N ASN A 112 -17.34 7.09 23.24
CA ASN A 112 -17.51 8.09 24.30
C ASN A 112 -16.65 7.82 25.55
N GLN A 113 -15.80 6.79 25.55
CA GLN A 113 -14.89 6.48 26.65
C GLN A 113 -13.69 7.44 26.70
N GLU A 114 -13.90 8.56 27.35
CA GLU A 114 -12.92 9.65 27.45
C GLU A 114 -11.61 9.20 28.13
N VAL A 115 -11.70 8.29 29.10
CA VAL A 115 -10.54 7.77 29.84
C VAL A 115 -9.62 6.97 28.90
N LEU A 116 -10.16 6.12 28.05
CA LEU A 116 -9.38 5.36 27.07
C LEU A 116 -8.77 6.28 26.01
N ARG A 117 -9.52 7.31 25.57
CA ARG A 117 -9.02 8.29 24.61
C ARG A 117 -7.83 9.07 25.14
N LYS A 118 -7.91 9.56 26.38
CA LYS A 118 -6.79 10.26 27.03
C LYS A 118 -5.56 9.37 27.15
N LEU A 119 -5.76 8.09 27.46
CA LEU A 119 -4.67 7.13 27.58
C LEU A 119 -4.01 6.87 26.22
N GLU A 120 -4.81 6.76 25.16
CA GLU A 120 -4.32 6.64 23.79
C GLU A 120 -3.54 7.88 23.35
N GLU A 121 -4.08 9.08 23.59
CA GLU A 121 -3.40 10.36 23.31
C GLU A 121 -2.05 10.46 24.03
N GLN A 122 -1.99 10.05 25.28
CA GLN A 122 -0.73 9.99 26.04
C GLN A 122 0.27 8.99 25.43
N ALA A 123 -0.20 7.82 25.02
CA ALA A 123 0.64 6.83 24.37
C ALA A 123 1.19 7.34 23.04
N ILE A 124 0.35 7.95 22.21
CA ILE A 124 0.77 8.55 20.95
C ILE A 124 1.80 9.66 21.19
N GLU A 125 1.53 10.60 22.10
CA GLU A 125 2.41 11.75 22.35
C GLU A 125 3.78 11.32 22.90
N ARG A 126 3.80 10.36 23.84
CA ARG A 126 5.06 9.83 24.41
C ARG A 126 5.82 8.96 23.40
N GLY A 127 5.11 8.20 22.57
CA GLY A 127 5.68 7.30 21.59
C GLY A 127 6.01 7.92 20.23
N LYS A 128 5.72 9.21 20.01
CA LYS A 128 6.01 9.89 18.75
C LYS A 128 7.49 9.81 18.38
N TYR A 129 7.75 9.31 17.16
CA TYR A 129 9.07 9.24 16.56
C TYR A 129 9.19 10.27 15.46
N ARG A 130 10.11 11.21 15.62
CA ARG A 130 10.32 12.32 14.71
C ARG A 130 11.41 11.99 13.71
N LEU A 131 11.05 11.90 12.43
CA LEU A 131 11.93 11.52 11.35
C LEU A 131 12.22 12.72 10.45
N GLY A 132 13.45 13.18 10.46
CA GLY A 132 13.95 14.16 9.48
C GLY A 132 14.36 13.48 8.19
N ILE A 133 14.14 14.12 7.05
CA ILE A 133 14.60 13.60 5.74
C ILE A 133 15.73 14.48 5.24
N ILE A 134 16.88 13.88 4.95
CA ILE A 134 18.08 14.59 4.52
C ILE A 134 18.52 14.19 3.12
N SER A 135 19.06 15.16 2.38
CA SER A 135 19.73 14.97 1.10
C SER A 135 21.22 14.71 1.32
N ASP A 136 21.86 14.09 0.35
CA ASP A 136 23.32 14.05 0.30
C ASP A 136 23.81 15.30 -0.49
N PRO A 137 24.53 16.23 0.15
CA PRO A 137 25.01 17.44 -0.52
C PRO A 137 26.09 17.17 -1.57
N ASN A 138 26.68 15.97 -1.58
CA ASN A 138 27.76 15.60 -2.50
C ASN A 138 27.26 14.97 -3.81
N ILE A 139 25.94 14.91 -4.01
CA ILE A 139 25.35 14.35 -5.24
C ILE A 139 24.97 15.49 -6.17
N GLU A 140 25.39 15.36 -7.41
CA GLU A 140 25.16 16.35 -8.47
C GLU A 140 24.45 15.72 -9.68
N GLY A 141 23.99 16.55 -10.60
CA GLY A 141 23.47 16.09 -11.90
C GLY A 141 22.13 15.37 -11.86
N SER A 142 22.04 14.28 -12.61
CA SER A 142 20.82 13.49 -12.77
C SER A 142 20.43 12.78 -11.49
N GLU A 143 21.41 12.28 -10.73
CA GLU A 143 21.23 11.62 -9.46
C GLU A 143 20.63 12.56 -8.40
N ALA A 144 21.10 13.80 -8.33
CA ALA A 144 20.55 14.81 -7.41
C ALA A 144 19.09 15.14 -7.73
N THR A 145 18.80 15.37 -9.02
CA THR A 145 17.43 15.67 -9.47
C THR A 145 16.48 14.51 -9.17
N MET A 146 16.90 13.30 -9.45
CA MET A 146 16.08 12.12 -9.21
C MET A 146 15.93 11.83 -7.72
N SER A 147 16.98 12.04 -6.91
CA SER A 147 16.93 11.92 -5.45
C SER A 147 15.88 12.86 -4.84
N ALA A 148 15.84 14.13 -5.28
CA ALA A 148 14.84 15.09 -4.80
C ALA A 148 13.40 14.69 -5.16
N ALA A 149 13.18 14.23 -6.40
CA ALA A 149 11.87 13.73 -6.81
C ALA A 149 11.44 12.47 -6.03
N LEU A 150 12.39 11.56 -5.80
CA LEU A 150 12.16 10.34 -5.03
C LEU A 150 11.85 10.64 -3.56
N GLN A 151 12.59 11.56 -2.93
CA GLN A 151 12.30 12.01 -1.55
C GLN A 151 10.89 12.55 -1.42
N SER A 152 10.46 13.44 -2.34
CA SER A 152 9.10 13.98 -2.33
C SER A 152 8.03 12.89 -2.47
N ALA A 153 8.28 11.89 -3.32
CA ALA A 153 7.37 10.76 -3.49
C ALA A 153 7.32 9.87 -2.24
N VAL A 154 8.46 9.59 -1.60
CA VAL A 154 8.55 8.79 -0.35
C VAL A 154 7.83 9.51 0.79
N ILE A 155 8.08 10.82 0.98
CA ILE A 155 7.39 11.65 1.98
C ILE A 155 5.87 11.52 1.82
N SER A 156 5.38 11.75 0.59
CA SER A 156 3.95 11.67 0.30
C SER A 156 3.34 10.30 0.63
N LEU A 157 4.06 9.22 0.33
CA LEU A 157 3.60 7.85 0.63
C LEU A 157 3.62 7.53 2.13
N ILE A 158 4.64 7.98 2.87
CA ILE A 158 4.70 7.80 4.32
C ILE A 158 3.56 8.59 4.98
N GLN A 159 3.34 9.85 4.60
CA GLN A 159 2.24 10.67 5.13
C GLN A 159 0.87 10.05 4.84
N LYS A 160 0.69 9.47 3.66
CA LYS A 160 -0.57 8.80 3.28
C LYS A 160 -0.87 7.57 4.15
N ASN A 161 0.13 6.91 4.71
CA ASN A 161 -0.04 5.79 5.64
C ASN A 161 -0.66 6.23 6.97
N ASN A 162 -0.54 7.51 7.32
CA ASN A 162 -1.14 8.15 8.50
C ASN A 162 -0.85 7.39 9.82
N ASP A 163 0.40 6.97 10.02
CA ASP A 163 0.85 6.35 11.27
C ASP A 163 0.88 7.41 12.38
N PRO A 164 0.08 7.26 13.47
CA PRO A 164 0.00 8.28 14.52
C PRO A 164 1.30 8.47 15.30
N PHE A 165 2.21 7.50 15.25
CA PHE A 165 3.50 7.55 15.93
C PHE A 165 4.62 8.13 15.09
N LEU A 166 4.43 8.33 13.79
CA LEU A 166 5.48 8.84 12.91
C LEU A 166 5.21 10.28 12.51
N GLU A 167 6.05 11.20 12.99
CA GLU A 167 6.03 12.61 12.63
C GLU A 167 7.18 12.91 11.66
N LEU A 168 6.85 13.33 10.43
CA LEU A 168 7.85 13.76 9.47
C LEU A 168 8.16 15.25 9.67
N LEU A 169 9.42 15.57 9.85
CA LEU A 169 9.89 16.94 9.92
C LEU A 169 10.09 17.52 8.51
N ASP A 170 9.55 18.70 8.27
CA ASP A 170 9.63 19.36 6.97
C ASP A 170 11.07 19.80 6.68
N ARG A 171 11.56 19.41 5.51
CA ARG A 171 12.89 19.77 5.02
C ARG A 171 13.10 21.28 4.88
N THR A 172 12.07 21.99 4.42
CA THR A 172 12.16 23.44 4.22
C THR A 172 12.43 24.16 5.55
N ASN A 173 11.74 23.73 6.59
CA ASN A 173 11.99 24.24 7.96
C ASN A 173 13.39 23.84 8.46
N PHE A 174 13.86 22.65 8.09
CA PHE A 174 15.18 22.18 8.52
C PHE A 174 16.32 23.01 7.90
N GLU A 175 16.25 23.34 6.62
CA GLU A 175 17.23 24.20 5.96
C GLU A 175 17.20 25.64 6.49
N MET A 176 16.01 26.19 6.75
CA MET A 176 15.84 27.49 7.42
C MET A 176 16.42 27.48 8.82
N LEU A 177 16.17 26.42 9.59
CA LEU A 177 16.68 26.25 10.94
C LEU A 177 18.20 26.08 10.99
N GLN A 178 18.82 25.44 9.97
CA GLN A 178 20.28 25.41 9.82
C GLN A 178 20.85 26.80 9.55
N GLN A 179 20.24 27.58 8.64
CA GLN A 179 20.65 28.95 8.35
C GLN A 179 20.49 29.86 9.58
N GLU A 180 19.43 29.68 10.37
CA GLU A 180 19.24 30.41 11.64
C GLU A 180 20.24 29.97 12.72
N GLN A 181 20.64 28.70 12.78
CA GLN A 181 21.72 28.26 13.68
C GLN A 181 23.07 28.89 13.30
N GLU A 182 23.40 28.96 12.02
CA GLU A 182 24.59 29.67 11.55
C GLU A 182 24.52 31.17 11.87
N ALA A 183 23.33 31.77 11.76
CA ALA A 183 23.10 33.16 12.15
C ALA A 183 23.21 33.39 13.67
N ILE A 184 22.82 32.42 14.50
CA ILE A 184 22.97 32.46 15.97
C ILE A 184 24.46 32.34 16.37
N ILE A 185 25.18 31.40 15.76
CA ILE A 185 26.63 31.20 15.99
C ILE A 185 27.38 32.46 15.57
N ASN A 186 26.91 33.17 14.55
CA ASN A 186 27.47 34.43 14.09
C ASN A 186 26.95 35.68 14.86
N GLY A 187 26.15 35.50 15.92
CA GLY A 187 25.71 36.56 16.84
C GLY A 187 24.59 37.46 16.31
N THR A 188 23.84 37.05 15.32
CA THR A 188 22.80 37.88 14.64
C THR A 188 21.37 37.62 15.12
N THR A 189 21.07 36.54 15.86
CA THR A 189 19.70 36.19 16.28
C THR A 189 19.62 35.51 17.67
N ASN A 190 18.46 35.53 18.31
CA ASN A 190 18.22 35.11 19.69
C ASN A 190 18.08 33.58 19.83
N GLU A 191 18.86 32.99 20.73
CA GLU A 191 19.17 31.55 20.87
C GLU A 191 18.00 30.62 21.26
N ALA A 192 16.91 31.16 21.82
CA ALA A 192 15.95 30.33 22.56
C ALA A 192 14.86 29.62 21.74
N ALA A 193 14.50 30.13 20.56
CA ALA A 193 13.38 29.61 19.79
C ALA A 193 13.80 28.54 18.76
N VAL A 194 14.96 28.72 18.14
CA VAL A 194 15.45 27.91 17.02
C VAL A 194 16.02 26.57 17.46
N THR A 195 16.63 26.52 18.65
CA THR A 195 17.27 25.32 19.16
C THR A 195 16.32 24.18 19.48
N LYS A 196 15.06 24.49 19.78
CA LYS A 196 14.07 23.48 20.20
C LYS A 196 13.56 22.59 19.06
N GLU A 197 13.38 23.11 17.85
CA GLU A 197 12.83 22.35 16.72
C GLU A 197 13.88 21.54 15.96
N LEU A 198 15.10 22.04 15.81
CA LEU A 198 16.25 21.29 15.27
C LEU A 198 16.67 20.11 16.12
N LEU A 199 16.49 20.26 17.45
CA LEU A 199 16.71 19.18 18.42
C LEU A 199 15.57 18.14 18.40
N ALA A 200 14.54 18.31 17.56
CA ALA A 200 13.33 17.52 17.61
C ALA A 200 13.40 16.18 16.86
N ALA A 201 14.32 16.01 15.90
CA ALA A 201 14.44 14.72 15.18
C ALA A 201 15.03 13.64 16.09
N ASP A 202 14.44 12.45 16.07
CA ASP A 202 14.99 11.26 16.71
C ASP A 202 15.99 10.55 15.80
N ALA A 203 15.69 10.55 14.48
CA ALA A 203 16.59 10.03 13.44
C ALA A 203 16.42 10.77 12.11
N TYR A 204 17.36 10.54 11.22
CA TYR A 204 17.33 11.02 9.84
C TYR A 204 17.21 9.89 8.84
N LEU A 205 16.34 10.04 7.87
CA LEU A 205 16.21 9.17 6.71
C LEU A 205 16.98 9.78 5.54
N LYS A 206 18.05 9.12 5.11
CA LYS A 206 18.85 9.49 3.94
C LYS A 206 18.36 8.68 2.75
N ILE A 207 17.91 9.38 1.68
CA ILE A 207 17.41 8.78 0.44
C ILE A 207 18.28 9.28 -0.71
N VAL A 208 18.99 8.36 -1.35
CA VAL A 208 20.04 8.71 -2.31
C VAL A 208 19.94 7.83 -3.54
N MET A 209 19.94 8.43 -4.73
CA MET A 209 20.21 7.71 -5.96
C MET A 209 21.72 7.53 -6.12
N THR A 210 22.16 6.29 -6.16
CA THR A 210 23.57 5.93 -6.28
C THR A 210 23.98 5.64 -7.73
N HIS A 211 22.99 5.36 -8.58
CA HIS A 211 23.23 5.13 -10.00
C HIS A 211 21.97 5.48 -10.81
N VAL A 212 22.17 6.22 -11.89
CA VAL A 212 21.14 6.55 -12.89
C VAL A 212 21.75 6.32 -14.27
N ASN A 213 21.29 5.31 -14.96
CA ASN A 213 21.70 5.00 -16.33
C ASN A 213 20.47 4.96 -17.23
N GLU A 214 20.45 5.82 -18.25
CA GLU A 214 19.37 5.91 -19.22
C GLU A 214 19.95 5.89 -20.62
N ASN A 215 19.57 4.89 -21.38
CA ASN A 215 19.99 4.69 -22.76
C ASN A 215 18.78 4.77 -23.69
N GLU A 216 18.64 5.88 -24.39
CA GLU A 216 17.67 6.01 -25.46
C GLU A 216 18.29 5.61 -26.79
N GLY A 217 17.94 4.41 -27.25
CA GLY A 217 18.41 3.88 -28.51
C GLY A 217 17.95 4.70 -29.72
N THR A 218 18.67 4.60 -30.81
CA THR A 218 18.30 5.23 -32.07
C THR A 218 17.36 4.35 -32.88
N LEU A 219 16.42 4.96 -33.58
CA LEU A 219 15.54 4.22 -34.50
C LEU A 219 16.32 3.75 -35.71
N ASN A 220 16.60 2.45 -35.76
CA ASN A 220 17.24 1.81 -36.91
C ASN A 220 16.18 1.52 -37.99
N LYS A 221 16.44 1.99 -39.21
CA LYS A 221 15.56 1.80 -40.35
C LYS A 221 16.31 1.12 -41.47
N GLN A 222 15.82 -0.03 -41.92
CA GLN A 222 16.40 -0.79 -43.01
C GLN A 222 15.37 -1.06 -44.11
N THR A 223 15.79 -0.88 -45.40
CA THR A 223 14.98 -1.32 -46.51
C THR A 223 15.32 -2.78 -46.83
N ARG A 224 14.33 -3.63 -46.76
CA ARG A 224 14.43 -5.06 -47.02
C ARG A 224 13.71 -5.48 -48.30
N ARG A 225 14.15 -6.58 -48.88
CA ARG A 225 13.50 -7.22 -50.01
C ARG A 225 12.52 -8.29 -49.54
N GLY A 226 11.42 -8.45 -50.27
CA GLY A 226 10.40 -9.45 -49.91
C GLY A 226 9.52 -9.83 -51.10
N TRP A 227 8.53 -10.63 -50.83
CA TRP A 227 7.53 -11.06 -51.75
C TRP A 227 6.15 -10.75 -51.21
N GLU A 228 5.24 -10.25 -52.09
CA GLU A 228 3.82 -10.09 -51.77
C GLU A 228 3.04 -11.18 -52.45
N ARG A 229 2.30 -11.96 -51.66
CA ARG A 229 1.35 -12.94 -52.20
C ARG A 229 0.01 -12.24 -52.42
N TYR A 230 -0.53 -12.41 -53.62
CA TYR A 230 -1.87 -11.97 -53.96
C TYR A 230 -2.62 -13.09 -54.67
N TYR A 231 -3.93 -13.01 -54.77
CA TYR A 231 -4.76 -14.06 -55.39
C TYR A 231 -5.40 -13.51 -56.66
N VAL A 232 -5.29 -14.32 -57.73
CA VAL A 232 -5.96 -14.04 -58.99
C VAL A 232 -7.03 -15.11 -59.18
N THR A 233 -8.24 -14.68 -59.53
CA THR A 233 -9.33 -15.60 -59.88
C THR A 233 -9.16 -16.03 -61.31
N THR A 234 -8.98 -17.33 -61.55
CA THR A 234 -8.89 -17.97 -62.88
C THR A 234 -10.03 -18.99 -63.02
N LYS A 235 -10.50 -19.23 -64.24
CA LYS A 235 -11.45 -20.32 -64.50
C LYS A 235 -10.68 -21.64 -64.63
N SER A 236 -11.15 -22.67 -63.95
CA SER A 236 -10.65 -24.03 -64.10
C SER A 236 -11.06 -24.60 -65.45
N ASN A 237 -10.50 -25.75 -65.90
CA ASN A 237 -10.89 -26.44 -67.11
C ASN A 237 -12.35 -26.91 -67.07
N GLU A 238 -12.95 -26.96 -65.87
CA GLU A 238 -14.37 -27.37 -65.67
C GLU A 238 -15.30 -26.15 -65.50
N GLY A 239 -14.78 -24.92 -65.77
CA GLY A 239 -15.56 -23.66 -65.68
C GLY A 239 -15.70 -23.02 -64.30
N GLU A 240 -15.22 -23.68 -63.24
CA GLU A 240 -15.28 -23.14 -61.84
C GLU A 240 -14.25 -22.02 -61.62
N GLN A 241 -14.64 -21.05 -60.82
CA GLN A 241 -13.71 -19.96 -60.39
C GLN A 241 -12.75 -20.43 -59.29
N VAL A 242 -11.47 -20.56 -59.62
CA VAL A 242 -10.41 -20.96 -58.67
C VAL A 242 -9.48 -19.78 -58.33
N LYS A 243 -9.25 -19.54 -57.07
CA LYS A 243 -8.26 -18.53 -56.61
C LYS A 243 -6.85 -19.12 -56.63
N LYS A 244 -5.99 -18.63 -57.51
CA LYS A 244 -4.59 -19.06 -57.62
C LYS A 244 -3.69 -18.02 -56.96
N ALA A 245 -2.82 -18.46 -56.04
CA ALA A 245 -1.83 -17.59 -55.43
C ALA A 245 -0.74 -17.22 -56.44
N GLN A 246 -0.44 -15.93 -56.50
CA GLN A 246 0.68 -15.38 -57.25
C GLN A 246 1.56 -14.52 -56.35
N TYR A 247 2.80 -14.27 -56.77
CA TYR A 247 3.77 -13.53 -55.99
C TYR A 247 4.43 -12.48 -56.87
N LYS A 248 4.68 -11.31 -56.25
CA LYS A 248 5.47 -10.24 -56.88
C LYS A 248 6.59 -9.77 -55.96
N LYS A 249 7.68 -9.31 -56.53
CA LYS A 249 8.83 -8.72 -55.80
C LYS A 249 8.42 -7.39 -55.20
N VAL A 250 8.71 -7.20 -53.90
CA VAL A 250 8.40 -5.97 -53.16
C VAL A 250 9.54 -5.60 -52.27
N THR A 251 9.58 -4.34 -51.85
CA THR A 251 10.45 -3.85 -50.75
C THR A 251 9.58 -3.40 -49.60
N TYR A 252 10.09 -3.54 -48.40
CA TYR A 252 9.47 -3.06 -47.20
C TYR A 252 10.52 -2.37 -46.30
N LYS A 253 10.06 -1.54 -45.34
CA LYS A 253 10.91 -0.89 -44.39
C LYS A 253 10.76 -1.59 -43.04
N GLU A 254 11.89 -2.02 -42.45
CA GLU A 254 11.97 -2.64 -41.14
C GLU A 254 12.54 -1.62 -40.17
N TYR A 255 11.91 -1.51 -39.00
CA TYR A 255 12.27 -0.54 -37.95
C TYR A 255 12.50 -1.28 -36.64
N THR A 256 13.61 -0.96 -35.97
CA THR A 256 13.91 -1.44 -34.62
C THR A 256 14.43 -0.29 -33.77
N LYS A 257 13.99 -0.24 -32.51
CA LYS A 257 14.51 0.67 -31.48
C LYS A 257 14.38 -0.01 -30.13
N GLN A 258 15.34 0.21 -29.22
CA GLN A 258 15.34 -0.27 -27.85
C GLN A 258 15.72 0.89 -26.92
N ASN A 259 14.95 1.08 -25.86
CA ASN A 259 15.28 1.97 -24.76
C ASN A 259 15.49 1.12 -23.50
N GLU A 260 16.47 1.51 -22.69
CA GLU A 260 16.83 0.85 -21.44
C GLU A 260 17.10 1.88 -20.36
N ALA A 261 16.71 1.59 -19.15
CA ALA A 261 17.01 2.42 -17.98
C ALA A 261 17.26 1.54 -16.75
N SER A 262 18.25 1.90 -15.95
CA SER A 262 18.55 1.24 -14.67
C SER A 262 18.84 2.27 -13.59
N TYR A 263 18.40 1.99 -12.39
CA TYR A 263 18.38 2.90 -11.26
C TYR A 263 18.70 2.15 -9.97
N ASP A 264 19.69 2.65 -9.23
CA ASP A 264 20.03 2.15 -7.90
C ASP A 264 19.78 3.23 -6.85
N MET A 265 19.09 2.86 -5.79
CA MET A 265 18.77 3.73 -4.66
C MET A 265 19.30 3.14 -3.37
N GLN A 266 19.90 3.95 -2.52
CA GLN A 266 20.22 3.63 -1.15
C GLN A 266 19.28 4.38 -0.20
N LEU A 267 18.76 3.64 0.76
CA LEU A 267 17.95 4.14 1.86
C LEU A 267 18.68 3.81 3.17
N ALA A 268 18.94 4.81 4.00
CA ALA A 268 19.62 4.62 5.27
C ALA A 268 18.96 5.43 6.37
N MET A 269 18.84 4.86 7.56
CA MET A 269 18.40 5.55 8.75
C MET A 269 19.59 5.79 9.67
N VAL A 270 19.74 7.03 10.10
CA VAL A 270 20.87 7.48 10.94
C VAL A 270 20.30 8.05 12.24
N GLU A 271 20.75 7.53 13.37
CA GLU A 271 20.41 8.06 14.67
C GLU A 271 21.03 9.45 14.88
N ARG A 272 20.23 10.42 15.31
CA ARG A 272 20.70 11.80 15.48
C ARG A 272 21.79 11.93 16.54
N SER A 273 21.60 11.29 17.70
CA SER A 273 22.45 11.49 18.88
C SER A 273 23.87 10.97 18.70
N THR A 274 24.03 9.86 17.97
CA THR A 274 25.31 9.15 17.81
C THR A 274 25.85 9.18 16.40
N SER A 275 25.03 9.63 15.42
CA SER A 275 25.31 9.52 13.97
C SER A 275 25.51 8.07 13.50
N ARG A 276 25.04 7.10 14.29
CA ARG A 276 25.12 5.68 13.97
C ARG A 276 24.09 5.33 12.89
N ILE A 277 24.50 4.58 11.88
CA ILE A 277 23.56 3.99 10.93
C ILE A 277 22.80 2.87 11.65
N LEU A 278 21.49 3.07 11.83
CA LEU A 278 20.59 2.08 12.41
C LEU A 278 20.38 0.92 11.45
N TRP A 279 20.15 1.25 10.18
CA TRP A 279 20.07 0.30 9.08
C TRP A 279 20.32 1.00 7.73
N SER A 280 20.68 0.22 6.73
CA SER A 280 20.82 0.66 5.34
C SER A 280 20.40 -0.46 4.40
N ILE A 281 19.66 -0.09 3.34
CA ILE A 281 19.18 -1.01 2.31
C ILE A 281 19.30 -0.36 0.93
N SER A 282 19.58 -1.18 -0.07
CA SER A 282 19.62 -0.74 -1.47
C SER A 282 18.46 -1.36 -2.24
N PHE A 283 17.90 -0.60 -3.17
CA PHE A 283 16.89 -1.05 -4.09
C PHE A 283 17.34 -0.80 -5.52
N HIS A 284 17.03 -1.75 -6.38
CA HIS A 284 17.29 -1.71 -7.80
C HIS A 284 15.98 -1.68 -8.59
N HIS A 285 15.95 -0.92 -9.69
CA HIS A 285 14.88 -0.92 -10.68
C HIS A 285 15.49 -0.87 -12.08
N GLU A 286 15.05 -1.76 -12.96
CA GLU A 286 15.45 -1.83 -14.35
C GLU A 286 14.20 -1.85 -15.22
N ASP A 287 14.22 -1.12 -16.32
CA ASP A 287 13.15 -1.08 -17.31
C ASP A 287 13.73 -1.14 -18.71
N LYS A 288 13.06 -1.85 -19.59
CA LYS A 288 13.46 -2.05 -20.98
C LYS A 288 12.22 -2.13 -21.85
N ASP A 289 12.21 -1.33 -22.92
CA ASP A 289 11.19 -1.41 -23.94
C ASP A 289 11.81 -1.47 -25.33
N GLU A 290 11.20 -2.25 -26.20
CA GLU A 290 11.68 -2.41 -27.57
C GLU A 290 10.52 -2.42 -28.56
N ILE A 291 10.78 -1.84 -29.73
CA ILE A 291 9.88 -1.93 -30.86
C ILE A 291 10.58 -2.59 -32.05
N HIS A 292 9.85 -3.49 -32.69
CA HIS A 292 10.22 -4.09 -33.95
C HIS A 292 8.97 -4.13 -34.83
N TYR A 293 8.92 -3.34 -35.88
CA TYR A 293 7.81 -3.29 -36.80
C TYR A 293 8.23 -3.12 -38.26
N VAL A 294 7.31 -3.37 -39.15
CA VAL A 294 7.50 -3.27 -40.60
C VAL A 294 6.47 -2.35 -41.21
N GLU A 295 6.91 -1.49 -42.12
CA GLU A 295 6.03 -0.74 -43.00
C GLU A 295 6.05 -1.31 -44.40
N PHE A 296 4.88 -1.69 -44.85
CA PHE A 296 4.63 -2.29 -46.17
C PHE A 296 3.36 -1.69 -46.77
N SER A 297 3.45 -1.23 -48.01
CA SER A 297 2.36 -0.55 -48.72
C SER A 297 1.46 -1.51 -49.55
N GLY A 298 1.80 -2.81 -49.63
CA GLY A 298 0.99 -3.80 -50.32
C GLY A 298 -0.24 -4.23 -49.52
N THR A 299 -1.19 -4.83 -50.20
CA THR A 299 -2.46 -5.35 -49.64
C THR A 299 -2.45 -6.85 -49.38
N GLY A 300 -1.48 -7.56 -49.96
CA GLY A 300 -1.32 -9.01 -49.84
C GLY A 300 -0.44 -9.42 -48.66
N ASP A 301 -0.26 -10.71 -48.48
CA ASP A 301 0.62 -11.26 -47.45
C ASP A 301 2.09 -10.99 -47.79
N LEU A 302 2.82 -10.40 -46.86
CA LEU A 302 4.24 -10.15 -47.01
C LEU A 302 5.08 -11.35 -46.57
N PHE A 303 6.10 -11.67 -47.34
CA PHE A 303 7.14 -12.65 -47.04
C PHE A 303 8.52 -11.98 -47.11
N SER A 304 9.46 -12.31 -46.25
CA SER A 304 10.86 -11.90 -46.41
C SER A 304 11.52 -12.66 -47.57
N GLY A 305 12.54 -12.12 -48.20
CA GLY A 305 13.28 -12.77 -49.27
C GLY A 305 14.39 -11.93 -49.84
N ASN A 306 15.30 -12.57 -50.60
CA ASN A 306 16.48 -11.91 -51.17
C ASN A 306 16.42 -11.73 -52.69
N TRP A 307 15.33 -12.19 -53.33
CA TRP A 307 15.17 -12.28 -54.80
C TRP A 307 16.32 -13.04 -55.46
N ARG A 308 16.73 -14.13 -54.84
CA ARG A 308 17.89 -14.92 -55.25
C ARG A 308 17.87 -15.32 -56.75
N TYR A 309 16.67 -15.48 -57.28
CA TYR A 309 16.43 -15.80 -58.70
C TYR A 309 15.70 -14.61 -59.37
N GLN A 310 16.47 -13.73 -60.02
CA GLN A 310 15.92 -12.48 -60.57
C GLN A 310 14.83 -12.66 -61.64
N ASN A 311 14.85 -13.83 -62.34
CA ASN A 311 13.92 -14.11 -63.45
C ASN A 311 12.73 -15.00 -63.04
N LYS A 312 12.57 -15.35 -61.75
CA LYS A 312 11.45 -16.17 -61.26
C LYS A 312 10.51 -15.34 -60.38
N GLU A 313 9.24 -15.38 -60.73
CA GLU A 313 8.17 -14.79 -59.93
C GLU A 313 7.70 -15.75 -58.80
N HIS A 314 8.64 -16.45 -58.17
CA HIS A 314 8.34 -17.43 -57.13
C HIS A 314 9.21 -17.23 -55.89
N PRO A 315 8.64 -17.20 -54.67
CA PRO A 315 9.37 -17.00 -53.42
C PRO A 315 10.12 -18.25 -52.96
N SER A 316 11.01 -18.76 -53.82
CA SER A 316 11.79 -19.96 -53.48
C SER A 316 12.84 -19.73 -52.39
N ASP A 317 13.07 -18.49 -52.03
CA ASP A 317 14.04 -18.03 -51.04
C ASP A 317 13.41 -17.59 -49.69
N HIS A 318 12.07 -17.80 -49.53
CA HIS A 318 11.40 -17.51 -48.27
C HIS A 318 11.27 -18.75 -47.38
N ARG A 319 11.15 -18.54 -46.07
CA ARG A 319 10.92 -19.63 -45.11
C ARG A 319 9.44 -19.99 -45.02
N LYS A 320 9.16 -21.28 -44.82
CA LYS A 320 7.82 -21.78 -44.54
C LYS A 320 7.24 -21.09 -43.30
N ASN A 321 6.04 -20.52 -43.35
CA ASN A 321 5.37 -19.74 -42.28
C ASN A 321 5.89 -18.31 -42.05
N ASP A 322 6.81 -17.80 -42.85
CA ASP A 322 7.36 -16.46 -42.74
C ASP A 322 6.29 -15.33 -42.84
N SER A 323 5.25 -15.55 -43.65
CA SER A 323 4.17 -14.54 -43.77
C SER A 323 3.44 -14.23 -42.48
N ARG A 324 3.32 -15.20 -41.56
CA ARG A 324 2.69 -14.95 -40.25
C ARG A 324 3.50 -14.05 -39.39
N SER A 325 4.83 -14.25 -39.35
CA SER A 325 5.75 -13.37 -38.58
C SER A 325 5.81 -11.97 -39.19
N MET A 326 5.91 -11.88 -40.53
CA MET A 326 5.91 -10.60 -41.24
C MET A 326 4.60 -9.81 -41.04
N ASN A 327 3.45 -10.48 -41.13
CA ASN A 327 2.17 -9.82 -40.89
C ASN A 327 1.97 -9.38 -39.42
N ARG A 328 2.60 -10.07 -38.43
CA ARG A 328 2.66 -9.59 -37.05
C ARG A 328 3.47 -8.31 -36.96
N LEU A 329 4.63 -8.23 -37.59
CA LEU A 329 5.47 -7.04 -37.62
C LEU A 329 4.80 -5.86 -38.35
N VAL A 330 4.03 -6.09 -39.40
CA VAL A 330 3.22 -5.05 -40.06
C VAL A 330 2.17 -4.45 -39.11
N LYS A 331 1.62 -5.28 -38.21
CA LYS A 331 0.59 -4.90 -37.23
C LYS A 331 1.18 -4.53 -35.84
N ALA A 332 2.50 -4.66 -35.67
CA ALA A 332 3.14 -4.42 -34.38
C ALA A 332 3.02 -2.97 -33.91
N ASN A 333 3.15 -2.80 -32.59
CA ASN A 333 3.18 -1.48 -31.97
C ASN A 333 4.38 -0.68 -32.49
N LYS A 334 4.14 0.57 -32.81
CA LYS A 334 5.16 1.51 -33.30
C LYS A 334 5.62 2.51 -32.23
N ARG A 335 5.00 2.43 -31.03
CA ARG A 335 5.33 3.35 -29.91
C ARG A 335 6.22 2.65 -28.91
N ILE A 336 7.30 3.30 -28.57
CA ILE A 336 8.22 2.87 -27.50
C ILE A 336 8.10 3.83 -26.32
N GLN A 337 8.23 3.29 -25.12
CA GLN A 337 8.29 4.09 -23.90
C GLN A 337 9.56 4.92 -23.90
N SER A 338 9.44 6.21 -23.58
CA SER A 338 10.60 7.12 -23.47
C SER A 338 11.34 6.87 -22.15
N THR A 339 12.64 7.18 -22.12
CA THR A 339 13.44 7.11 -20.87
C THR A 339 12.88 8.00 -19.78
N SER A 340 12.30 9.15 -20.14
CA SER A 340 11.62 10.02 -19.16
C SER A 340 10.36 9.39 -18.54
N SER A 341 9.63 8.54 -19.27
CA SER A 341 8.51 7.76 -18.72
C SER A 341 9.01 6.64 -17.82
N MET A 342 10.05 5.90 -18.23
CA MET A 342 10.72 4.88 -17.43
C MET A 342 11.22 5.45 -16.10
N ARG A 343 11.81 6.67 -16.13
CA ARG A 343 12.24 7.39 -14.92
C ARG A 343 11.08 7.66 -13.96
N LYS A 344 9.92 8.07 -14.45
CA LYS A 344 8.73 8.31 -13.60
C LYS A 344 8.23 7.01 -12.96
N ASP A 345 8.21 5.94 -13.73
CA ASP A 345 7.78 4.63 -13.25
C ASP A 345 8.77 4.09 -12.21
N ALA A 346 10.08 4.28 -12.43
CA ALA A 346 11.13 3.94 -11.47
C ALA A 346 11.00 4.73 -10.16
N ILE A 347 10.78 6.06 -10.22
CA ILE A 347 10.56 6.88 -9.02
C ILE A 347 9.36 6.34 -8.24
N SER A 348 8.26 6.04 -8.91
CA SER A 348 7.07 5.50 -8.26
C SER A 348 7.34 4.15 -7.60
N ALA A 349 7.99 3.22 -8.32
CA ALA A 349 8.29 1.88 -7.81
C ALA A 349 9.29 1.90 -6.64
N LEU A 350 10.36 2.69 -6.75
CA LEU A 350 11.38 2.83 -5.71
C LEU A 350 10.80 3.54 -4.47
N ALA A 351 9.98 4.58 -4.65
CA ALA A 351 9.31 5.26 -3.56
C ALA A 351 8.36 4.34 -2.78
N GLN A 352 7.61 3.49 -3.48
CA GLN A 352 6.75 2.50 -2.84
C GLN A 352 7.55 1.49 -2.01
N LYS A 353 8.67 0.98 -2.54
CA LYS A 353 9.56 0.07 -1.81
C LYS A 353 10.15 0.76 -0.56
N ALA A 354 10.62 2.00 -0.70
CA ALA A 354 11.19 2.78 0.40
C ALA A 354 10.15 3.06 1.50
N ALA A 355 8.99 3.59 1.13
CA ALA A 355 7.92 3.89 2.08
C ALA A 355 7.41 2.61 2.79
N ALA A 356 7.26 1.51 2.06
CA ALA A 356 6.87 0.22 2.65
C ALA A 356 7.92 -0.25 3.67
N HIS A 357 9.22 -0.13 3.36
CA HIS A 357 10.29 -0.50 4.29
C HIS A 357 10.27 0.35 5.56
N VAL A 358 10.13 1.68 5.45
CA VAL A 358 10.02 2.58 6.61
C VAL A 358 8.80 2.24 7.46
N ASN A 359 7.63 2.03 6.84
CA ASN A 359 6.39 1.70 7.55
C ASN A 359 6.47 0.35 8.29
N GLN A 360 7.21 -0.63 7.74
CA GLN A 360 7.43 -1.93 8.38
C GLN A 360 8.25 -1.84 9.66
N GLN A 361 9.10 -0.81 9.81
CA GLN A 361 9.91 -0.62 11.02
C GLN A 361 9.08 -0.27 12.25
N LYS A 362 7.83 0.18 12.07
CA LYS A 362 6.92 0.58 13.16
C LYS A 362 7.61 1.49 14.19
N LEU A 363 8.26 2.54 13.70
CA LEU A 363 9.07 3.44 14.51
C LEU A 363 8.26 4.03 15.66
N THR A 364 8.81 3.96 16.88
CA THR A 364 8.26 4.56 18.10
C THR A 364 9.39 4.79 19.09
N LYS A 365 9.22 5.74 20.00
CA LYS A 365 10.11 5.87 21.15
C LYS A 365 9.84 4.70 22.11
N GLU A 366 10.89 4.11 22.62
CA GLU A 366 10.85 3.15 23.71
C GLU A 366 11.11 3.82 25.05
#